data_8956b82a7fe7e463e846936589893575
#
_entry.id   8956b82a7fe7e463e846936589893575
#
_cell.length_a   1.000
_cell.length_b   1.000
_cell.length_c   1.000
_cell.angle_alpha   90.00
_cell.angle_beta   90.00
_cell.angle_gamma   90.00
#
_symmetry.space_group_name_H-M   'P 1'
#
loop_
_entity.id
_entity.type
_entity.pdbx_description
1 polymer ?
#
loop_
_entity_poly.entity_id
_entity_poly.type
_entity_poly.pdbx_seq_one_letter_code
_entity_poly.pdbx_strand_id
1 'polypeptide(L)'
;SLFPEKEKTLGDKAYTNEDVRLLLDQTKILKHKALIHVLASSGMRAGAICDIQLKHLKDMPHNCKCVLVYPGSRDEYTTFISPEATEALEYYFEQRRQKGEKLNPDSYLFVTRQNKQFAHNWVTMLMCRLARNLLQRRKVANNNYDKKCTHALRKRFNTIVKLRPDCNLSLAERLMGHSTTIQLDNSYFRPNDDQLFSEYLKVLPDLMIDEKYRLRDELEKKQNKIDELQSSKERILLMESQLSEIQEHIKNLKV
;
A
#
# COMPACT_ATOMS: atom_id res chain seq x y z
N SER A 1 36.65 -20.24 4.91
CA SER A 1 35.70 -19.09 4.94
C SER A 1 36.17 -18.14 6.03
N LEU A 2 36.53 -16.90 5.66
CA LEU A 2 36.99 -15.85 6.60
C LEU A 2 35.85 -15.12 7.31
N PHE A 3 34.63 -15.48 7.01
CA PHE A 3 33.45 -14.92 7.68
C PHE A 3 32.66 -16.03 8.39
N PRO A 4 32.32 -15.87 9.68
CA PRO A 4 31.47 -16.84 10.36
C PRO A 4 30.15 -16.98 9.58
N GLU A 5 29.72 -18.22 9.36
CA GLU A 5 28.41 -18.51 8.79
C GLU A 5 27.37 -17.81 9.65
N LYS A 6 26.55 -16.95 9.02
CA LYS A 6 25.43 -16.34 9.70
C LYS A 6 24.48 -17.47 10.11
N GLU A 7 24.45 -17.78 11.40
CA GLU A 7 23.41 -18.65 11.95
C GLU A 7 22.05 -18.18 11.41
N LYS A 8 21.34 -19.08 10.74
CA LYS A 8 19.96 -18.80 10.32
C LYS A 8 19.17 -18.48 11.56
N THR A 9 18.84 -17.20 11.78
CA THR A 9 17.97 -16.78 12.84
C THR A 9 16.59 -17.37 12.58
N LEU A 10 16.33 -18.53 13.19
CA LEU A 10 14.99 -19.13 13.26
C LEU A 10 14.03 -18.08 13.81
N GLY A 11 13.06 -17.65 13.00
CA GLY A 11 11.90 -16.96 13.52
C GLY A 11 11.77 -15.47 13.20
N ASP A 12 12.23 -14.98 12.06
CA ASP A 12 11.91 -13.61 11.63
C ASP A 12 10.58 -13.61 10.85
N LYS A 13 9.44 -13.57 11.56
CA LYS A 13 8.08 -13.72 11.01
C LYS A 13 7.48 -12.38 10.58
N ALA A 14 6.65 -12.42 9.53
CA ALA A 14 5.77 -11.33 9.14
C ALA A 14 4.60 -11.18 10.14
N TYR A 15 4.00 -9.99 10.21
CA TYR A 15 2.70 -9.81 10.86
C TYR A 15 1.58 -10.38 9.99
N THR A 16 0.58 -10.97 10.66
CA THR A 16 -0.70 -11.33 10.04
C THR A 16 -1.65 -10.13 10.05
N ASN A 17 -2.78 -10.21 9.34
CA ASN A 17 -3.84 -9.20 9.43
C ASN A 17 -4.35 -9.06 10.87
N GLU A 18 -4.46 -10.16 11.60
CA GLU A 18 -4.86 -10.17 13.01
C GLU A 18 -3.85 -9.44 13.90
N ASP A 19 -2.54 -9.66 13.70
CA ASP A 19 -1.51 -8.92 14.42
C ASP A 19 -1.65 -7.40 14.21
N VAL A 20 -1.98 -6.97 12.97
CA VAL A 20 -2.16 -5.54 12.67
C VAL A 20 -3.44 -4.99 13.28
N ARG A 21 -4.56 -5.75 13.26
CA ARG A 21 -5.80 -5.38 13.96
C ARG A 21 -5.55 -5.18 15.45
N LEU A 22 -4.88 -6.11 16.11
CA LEU A 22 -4.51 -5.99 17.51
C LEU A 22 -3.68 -4.73 17.80
N LEU A 23 -2.75 -4.36 16.91
CA LEU A 23 -1.98 -3.11 17.05
C LEU A 23 -2.87 -1.86 16.92
N LEU A 24 -3.83 -1.87 16.01
CA LEU A 24 -4.78 -0.77 15.80
C LEU A 24 -5.75 -0.60 16.97
N ASP A 25 -6.22 -1.71 17.56
CA ASP A 25 -7.15 -1.71 18.68
C ASP A 25 -6.51 -1.18 19.97
N GLN A 26 -5.21 -1.37 20.13
CA GLN A 26 -4.48 -0.91 21.31
C GLN A 26 -4.25 0.59 21.39
N THR A 27 -4.47 1.31 20.30
CA THR A 27 -4.25 2.75 20.32
C THR A 27 -5.52 3.51 19.94
N LYS A 28 -5.89 4.48 20.78
CA LYS A 28 -6.93 5.47 20.47
C LYS A 28 -6.36 6.72 19.79
N ILE A 29 -5.04 6.80 19.63
CA ILE A 29 -4.36 7.97 19.08
C ILE A 29 -4.39 7.90 17.55
N LEU A 30 -5.09 8.83 16.88
CA LEU A 30 -5.25 8.86 15.43
C LEU A 30 -3.91 8.82 14.68
N LYS A 31 -2.91 9.57 15.16
CA LYS A 31 -1.56 9.54 14.63
C LYS A 31 -0.95 8.13 14.60
N HIS A 32 -1.14 7.35 15.66
CA HIS A 32 -0.60 5.99 15.73
C HIS A 32 -1.35 5.04 14.78
N LYS A 33 -2.68 5.19 14.67
CA LYS A 33 -3.48 4.42 13.71
C LYS A 33 -3.05 4.71 12.28
N ALA A 34 -2.96 5.99 11.91
CA ALA A 34 -2.49 6.39 10.59
C ALA A 34 -1.08 5.84 10.28
N LEU A 35 -0.15 5.90 11.25
CA LEU A 35 1.19 5.36 11.09
C LEU A 35 1.20 3.84 10.83
N ILE A 36 0.40 3.08 11.60
CA ILE A 36 0.30 1.62 11.43
C ILE A 36 -0.25 1.28 10.04
N HIS A 37 -1.34 1.94 9.60
CA HIS A 37 -1.93 1.72 8.29
C HIS A 37 -0.95 2.07 7.15
N VAL A 38 -0.26 3.21 7.24
CA VAL A 38 0.75 3.63 6.25
C VAL A 38 1.87 2.60 6.14
N LEU A 39 2.44 2.15 7.26
CA LEU A 39 3.50 1.14 7.25
C LEU A 39 3.02 -0.22 6.74
N ALA A 40 1.80 -0.63 7.11
CA ALA A 40 1.24 -1.93 6.73
C ALA A 40 0.91 -2.01 5.24
N SER A 41 0.48 -0.90 4.63
CA SER A 41 0.03 -0.84 3.24
C SER A 41 1.14 -0.49 2.24
N SER A 42 2.20 0.21 2.65
CA SER A 42 3.28 0.64 1.77
C SER A 42 4.54 -0.22 1.84
N GLY A 43 4.72 -0.96 2.93
CA GLY A 43 5.95 -1.71 3.17
C GLY A 43 7.21 -0.86 3.29
N MET A 44 7.12 0.47 3.38
CA MET A 44 8.29 1.35 3.46
C MET A 44 9.11 1.15 4.74
N ARG A 45 10.38 1.59 4.72
CA ARG A 45 11.22 1.56 5.92
C ARG A 45 10.70 2.55 6.96
N ALA A 46 10.70 2.16 8.22
CA ALA A 46 10.22 3.01 9.33
C ALA A 46 10.93 4.38 9.40
N GLY A 47 12.22 4.43 9.12
CA GLY A 47 12.99 5.68 9.10
C GLY A 47 12.56 6.64 8.00
N ALA A 48 12.10 6.13 6.86
CA ALA A 48 11.66 6.96 5.75
C ALA A 48 10.47 7.86 6.10
N ILE A 49 9.59 7.40 6.97
CA ILE A 49 8.37 8.13 7.38
C ILE A 49 8.70 9.49 7.99
N CYS A 50 9.84 9.60 8.66
CA CYS A 50 10.22 10.83 9.36
C CYS A 50 10.50 12.01 8.42
N ASP A 51 10.90 11.72 7.17
CA ASP A 51 11.31 12.71 6.19
C ASP A 51 10.22 13.04 5.16
N ILE A 52 9.11 12.31 5.18
CA ILE A 52 8.01 12.52 4.24
C ILE A 52 7.25 13.80 4.59
N GLN A 53 7.07 14.67 3.59
CA GLN A 53 6.26 15.88 3.64
C GLN A 53 4.97 15.70 2.82
N LEU A 54 3.97 16.55 3.00
CA LEU A 54 2.69 16.44 2.30
C LEU A 54 2.85 16.58 0.78
N LYS A 55 3.80 17.37 0.30
CA LYS A 55 4.13 17.49 -1.15
C LYS A 55 4.63 16.20 -1.80
N HIS A 56 5.08 15.22 -1.01
CA HIS A 56 5.52 13.91 -1.48
C HIS A 56 4.37 12.90 -1.63
N LEU A 57 3.14 13.34 -1.34
CA LEU A 57 1.93 12.55 -1.54
C LEU A 57 1.18 13.06 -2.77
N LYS A 58 0.72 12.14 -3.62
CA LYS A 58 -0.12 12.41 -4.78
C LYS A 58 -1.35 11.51 -4.73
N ASP A 59 -2.51 12.08 -5.04
CA ASP A 59 -3.75 11.31 -5.09
C ASP A 59 -3.73 10.32 -6.26
N MET A 60 -4.24 9.12 -6.01
CA MET A 60 -4.37 8.04 -6.96
C MET A 60 -5.81 7.52 -6.98
N PRO A 61 -6.24 6.82 -8.02
CA PRO A 61 -7.56 6.19 -8.07
C PRO A 61 -7.83 5.29 -6.85
N HIS A 62 -9.08 4.91 -6.64
CA HIS A 62 -9.53 4.04 -5.54
C HIS A 62 -9.20 4.58 -4.14
N ASN A 63 -9.16 5.90 -3.95
CA ASN A 63 -8.79 6.56 -2.70
C ASN A 63 -7.42 6.12 -2.14
N CYS A 64 -6.50 5.72 -3.02
CA CYS A 64 -5.11 5.47 -2.69
C CYS A 64 -4.28 6.75 -2.79
N LYS A 65 -3.06 6.74 -2.25
CA LYS A 65 -2.08 7.80 -2.50
C LYS A 65 -0.74 7.18 -2.89
N CYS A 66 -0.09 7.82 -3.83
CA CYS A 66 1.31 7.60 -4.18
C CYS A 66 2.19 8.34 -3.17
N VAL A 67 3.29 7.75 -2.76
CA VAL A 67 4.24 8.31 -1.81
C VAL A 67 5.64 8.26 -2.39
N LEU A 68 6.26 9.43 -2.59
CA LEU A 68 7.66 9.54 -2.96
C LEU A 68 8.53 9.41 -1.70
N VAL A 69 9.36 8.39 -1.66
CA VAL A 69 10.21 8.04 -0.52
C VAL A 69 11.65 8.40 -0.80
N TYR A 70 12.33 9.03 0.15
CA TYR A 70 13.70 9.55 0.04
C TYR A 70 13.92 10.50 -1.14
N PRO A 71 13.06 11.54 -1.33
CA PRO A 71 13.10 12.44 -2.47
C PRO A 71 14.48 13.09 -2.64
N GLY A 72 14.98 13.07 -3.89
CA GLY A 72 16.28 13.65 -4.25
C GLY A 72 17.49 12.85 -3.78
N SER A 73 17.32 11.68 -3.18
CA SER A 73 18.43 10.81 -2.77
C SER A 73 18.67 9.70 -3.80
N ARG A 74 19.82 9.01 -3.70
CA ARG A 74 20.12 7.83 -4.50
C ARG A 74 19.14 6.67 -4.27
N ASP A 75 18.52 6.64 -3.09
CA ASP A 75 17.59 5.58 -2.66
C ASP A 75 16.12 6.00 -2.87
N GLU A 76 15.87 7.03 -3.70
CA GLU A 76 14.53 7.48 -4.04
C GLU A 76 13.72 6.38 -4.72
N TYR A 77 12.47 6.19 -4.29
CA TYR A 77 11.52 5.29 -4.92
C TYR A 77 10.08 5.70 -4.63
N THR A 78 9.17 5.17 -5.44
CA THR A 78 7.72 5.36 -5.29
C THR A 78 7.08 4.13 -4.67
N THR A 79 6.17 4.35 -3.72
CA THR A 79 5.27 3.33 -3.18
C THR A 79 3.86 3.89 -3.04
N PHE A 80 2.91 3.07 -2.58
CA PHE A 80 1.51 3.48 -2.44
C PHE A 80 0.99 3.12 -1.06
N ILE A 81 -0.09 3.81 -0.67
CA ILE A 81 -0.84 3.51 0.55
C ILE A 81 -2.31 3.22 0.20
N SER A 82 -2.90 2.32 0.98
CA SER A 82 -4.27 1.84 0.80
C SER A 82 -5.32 2.90 1.13
N PRO A 83 -6.59 2.71 0.71
CA PRO A 83 -7.70 3.55 1.12
C PRO A 83 -7.85 3.68 2.63
N GLU A 84 -7.63 2.59 3.39
CA GLU A 84 -7.65 2.61 4.86
C GLU A 84 -6.58 3.55 5.42
N ALA A 85 -5.36 3.52 4.85
CA ALA A 85 -4.27 4.39 5.27
C ALA A 85 -4.55 5.85 4.92
N THR A 86 -5.14 6.10 3.75
CA THR A 86 -5.56 7.43 3.31
C THR A 86 -6.61 8.01 4.26
N GLU A 87 -7.67 7.25 4.56
CA GLU A 87 -8.73 7.69 5.49
C GLU A 87 -8.17 7.93 6.90
N ALA A 88 -7.30 7.05 7.40
CA ALA A 88 -6.66 7.24 8.70
C ALA A 88 -5.76 8.48 8.75
N LEU A 89 -5.07 8.82 7.64
CA LEU A 89 -4.30 10.05 7.50
C LEU A 89 -5.20 11.29 7.52
N GLU A 90 -6.34 11.26 6.81
CA GLU A 90 -7.25 12.41 6.77
C GLU A 90 -7.84 12.70 8.17
N TYR A 91 -8.22 11.66 8.95
CA TYR A 91 -8.62 11.85 10.36
C TYR A 91 -7.50 12.47 11.20
N TYR A 92 -6.27 12.04 10.98
CA TYR A 92 -5.13 12.61 11.68
C TYR A 92 -4.84 14.06 11.25
N PHE A 93 -4.95 14.39 9.97
CA PHE A 93 -4.78 15.76 9.46
C PHE A 93 -5.89 16.68 9.97
N GLU A 94 -7.13 16.21 10.01
CA GLU A 94 -8.23 16.96 10.58
C GLU A 94 -7.98 17.27 12.07
N GLN A 95 -7.49 16.31 12.84
CA GLN A 95 -7.09 16.55 14.23
C GLN A 95 -5.98 17.61 14.35
N ARG A 96 -5.03 17.67 13.39
CA ARG A 96 -3.97 18.69 13.36
C ARG A 96 -4.55 20.05 13.07
N ARG A 97 -5.48 20.17 12.09
CA ARG A 97 -6.19 21.42 11.76
C ARG A 97 -7.00 21.94 12.95
N GLN A 98 -7.73 21.08 13.63
CA GLN A 98 -8.51 21.42 14.83
C GLN A 98 -7.61 21.92 15.99
N LYS A 99 -6.37 21.50 16.04
CA LYS A 99 -5.35 22.01 16.99
C LYS A 99 -4.68 23.31 16.54
N GLY A 100 -5.15 23.92 15.45
CA GLY A 100 -4.65 25.19 14.92
C GLY A 100 -3.43 25.08 14.01
N GLU A 101 -3.03 23.86 13.58
CA GLU A 101 -1.94 23.72 12.64
C GLU A 101 -2.38 24.04 11.21
N LYS A 102 -1.66 24.95 10.55
CA LYS A 102 -1.86 25.25 9.12
C LYS A 102 -1.02 24.29 8.29
N LEU A 103 -1.67 23.24 7.76
CA LEU A 103 -1.01 22.29 6.88
C LEU A 103 -0.70 22.94 5.53
N ASN A 104 0.53 22.78 5.08
CA ASN A 104 1.01 23.22 3.77
C ASN A 104 1.84 22.10 3.12
N PRO A 105 2.23 22.22 1.84
CA PRO A 105 2.99 21.18 1.15
C PRO A 105 4.30 20.76 1.84
N ASP A 106 4.96 21.66 2.57
CA ASP A 106 6.21 21.39 3.27
C ASP A 106 6.01 20.82 4.69
N SER A 107 4.76 20.75 5.17
CA SER A 107 4.45 20.12 6.46
C SER A 107 4.83 18.64 6.45
N TYR A 108 5.50 18.17 7.50
CA TYR A 108 5.81 16.75 7.65
C TYR A 108 4.54 15.89 7.78
N LEU A 109 4.58 14.70 7.17
CA LEU A 109 3.47 13.74 7.22
C LEU A 109 3.09 13.40 8.66
N PHE A 110 4.09 13.13 9.49
CA PHE A 110 3.92 12.89 10.92
C PHE A 110 4.79 13.83 11.75
N VAL A 111 4.22 14.38 12.81
CA VAL A 111 4.90 15.37 13.67
C VAL A 111 4.82 15.02 15.15
N THR A 112 5.76 15.55 15.92
CA THR A 112 5.74 15.54 17.40
C THR A 112 4.54 16.33 17.94
N ARG A 113 4.39 16.42 19.26
CA ARG A 113 3.38 17.29 19.89
C ARG A 113 3.65 18.77 19.65
N GLN A 114 4.90 19.15 19.38
CA GLN A 114 5.34 20.51 19.08
C GLN A 114 5.37 20.80 17.55
N ASN A 115 4.73 19.98 16.73
CA ASN A 115 4.70 20.09 15.27
C ASN A 115 6.09 20.03 14.60
N LYS A 116 7.04 19.34 15.24
CA LYS A 116 8.40 19.12 14.69
C LYS A 116 8.53 17.74 14.08
N GLN A 117 9.48 17.60 13.18
CA GLN A 117 9.88 16.31 12.61
C GLN A 117 10.21 15.27 13.70
N PHE A 118 9.92 14.00 13.43
CA PHE A 118 10.34 12.91 14.31
C PHE A 118 11.82 12.57 14.15
N ALA A 119 12.43 12.12 15.24
CA ALA A 119 13.70 11.42 15.15
C ALA A 119 13.51 10.05 14.47
N HIS A 120 14.49 9.63 13.65
CA HIS A 120 14.39 8.39 12.84
C HIS A 120 14.08 7.12 13.63
N ASN A 121 14.51 7.04 14.89
CA ASN A 121 14.24 5.89 15.75
C ASN A 121 12.85 5.92 16.42
N TRP A 122 12.15 7.05 16.38
CA TRP A 122 10.88 7.23 17.09
C TRP A 122 9.81 6.23 16.64
N VAL A 123 9.68 6.04 15.34
CA VAL A 123 8.69 5.10 14.75
C VAL A 123 8.94 3.68 15.26
N THR A 124 10.19 3.26 15.26
CA THR A 124 10.58 1.93 15.76
C THR A 124 10.29 1.79 17.25
N MET A 125 10.64 2.81 18.06
CA MET A 125 10.38 2.81 19.50
C MET A 125 8.87 2.75 19.81
N LEU A 126 8.06 3.53 19.09
CA LEU A 126 6.60 3.51 19.22
C LEU A 126 6.04 2.13 18.89
N MET A 127 6.40 1.57 17.74
CA MET A 127 5.93 0.26 17.33
C MET A 127 6.36 -0.85 18.29
N CYS A 128 7.59 -0.80 18.80
CA CYS A 128 8.05 -1.74 19.82
C CYS A 128 7.24 -1.64 21.12
N ARG A 129 6.87 -0.42 21.52
CA ARG A 129 6.03 -0.20 22.71
C ARG A 129 4.62 -0.76 22.51
N LEU A 130 3.98 -0.47 21.36
CA LEU A 130 2.66 -0.99 21.03
C LEU A 130 2.66 -2.53 20.94
N ALA A 131 3.68 -3.11 20.34
CA ALA A 131 3.78 -4.57 20.18
C ALA A 131 4.15 -5.34 21.46
N ARG A 132 4.65 -4.66 22.50
CA ARG A 132 5.24 -5.33 23.69
C ARG A 132 4.26 -6.24 24.42
N ASN A 133 3.02 -5.79 24.60
CA ASN A 133 2.02 -6.46 25.43
C ASN A 133 0.98 -7.24 24.64
N LEU A 134 0.99 -7.14 23.30
CA LEU A 134 -0.12 -7.57 22.47
C LEU A 134 0.16 -8.79 21.65
N LEU A 135 1.34 -8.84 21.12
CA LEU A 135 1.70 -9.89 20.22
C LEU A 135 2.36 -11.00 21.02
N GLN A 136 1.90 -12.22 20.84
CA GLN A 136 2.61 -13.42 21.29
C GLN A 136 3.94 -13.50 20.51
N ARG A 137 4.92 -12.75 21.01
CA ARG A 137 6.28 -12.69 20.43
C ARG A 137 7.18 -13.62 21.22
N ARG A 138 7.74 -14.60 20.54
CA ARG A 138 8.72 -15.51 21.17
C ARG A 138 10.10 -14.87 21.11
N LYS A 139 10.81 -14.90 22.23
CA LYS A 139 12.24 -14.59 22.22
C LYS A 139 12.98 -15.70 21.49
N VAL A 140 13.82 -15.30 20.56
CA VAL A 140 14.79 -16.17 19.85
C VAL A 140 16.21 -15.82 20.31
N ALA A 141 17.21 -16.55 19.86
CA ALA A 141 18.61 -16.33 20.25
C ALA A 141 19.00 -14.84 20.18
N ASN A 142 19.95 -14.42 21.01
CA ASN A 142 20.47 -13.05 21.09
C ASN A 142 19.44 -11.96 21.48
N ASN A 143 18.49 -12.27 22.36
CA ASN A 143 17.49 -11.33 22.86
C ASN A 143 16.57 -10.70 21.78
N ASN A 144 16.53 -11.23 20.59
CA ASN A 144 15.64 -10.82 19.51
C ASN A 144 14.28 -11.51 19.66
N TYR A 145 13.25 -10.90 19.05
CA TYR A 145 11.92 -11.49 18.94
C TYR A 145 11.70 -12.05 17.53
N ASP A 146 10.90 -13.11 17.41
CA ASP A 146 10.51 -13.72 16.13
C ASP A 146 9.71 -12.77 15.23
N LYS A 147 8.96 -11.82 15.81
CA LYS A 147 8.29 -10.73 15.10
C LYS A 147 8.95 -9.40 15.47
N LYS A 148 9.74 -8.84 14.57
CA LYS A 148 10.40 -7.54 14.75
C LYS A 148 9.44 -6.40 14.46
N CYS A 149 9.26 -5.45 15.37
CA CYS A 149 8.22 -4.42 15.37
C CYS A 149 7.84 -3.83 13.99
N THR A 150 8.65 -2.93 13.45
CA THR A 150 8.39 -2.30 12.15
C THR A 150 8.76 -3.19 10.97
N HIS A 151 9.81 -3.99 11.12
CA HIS A 151 10.29 -4.86 10.05
C HIS A 151 9.30 -5.99 9.72
N ALA A 152 8.52 -6.45 10.71
CA ALA A 152 7.47 -7.45 10.49
C ALA A 152 6.31 -6.92 9.62
N LEU A 153 5.98 -5.61 9.66
CA LEU A 153 5.04 -4.97 8.74
C LEU A 153 5.57 -4.96 7.30
N ARG A 154 6.84 -4.58 7.12
CA ARG A 154 7.48 -4.60 5.80
C ARG A 154 7.59 -6.03 5.24
N LYS A 155 7.86 -7.03 6.10
CA LYS A 155 7.82 -8.45 5.72
C LYS A 155 6.43 -8.90 5.29
N ARG A 156 5.38 -8.44 6.01
CA ARG A 156 4.01 -8.71 5.62
C ARG A 156 3.76 -8.23 4.18
N PHE A 157 4.08 -6.97 3.90
CA PHE A 157 3.95 -6.40 2.56
C PHE A 157 4.70 -7.24 1.52
N ASN A 158 6.00 -7.49 1.75
CA ASN A 158 6.85 -8.27 0.85
C ASN A 158 6.29 -9.68 0.60
N THR A 159 5.80 -10.34 1.65
CA THR A 159 5.23 -11.68 1.56
C THR A 159 3.96 -11.69 0.71
N ILE A 160 3.05 -10.74 0.95
CA ILE A 160 1.81 -10.60 0.18
C ILE A 160 2.12 -10.38 -1.30
N VAL A 161 3.00 -9.41 -1.60
CA VAL A 161 3.34 -9.08 -2.99
C VAL A 161 4.01 -10.25 -3.71
N LYS A 162 4.95 -10.94 -3.06
CA LYS A 162 5.70 -12.04 -3.68
C LYS A 162 4.93 -13.36 -3.81
N LEU A 163 3.89 -13.55 -3.00
CA LEU A 163 3.04 -14.73 -3.10
C LEU A 163 1.93 -14.58 -4.15
N ARG A 164 1.70 -13.39 -4.69
CA ARG A 164 0.75 -13.18 -5.78
C ARG A 164 1.34 -13.67 -7.10
N PRO A 165 0.73 -14.69 -7.76
CA PRO A 165 1.27 -15.27 -8.98
C PRO A 165 1.19 -14.31 -10.20
N ASP A 166 0.30 -13.33 -10.16
CA ASP A 166 0.06 -12.33 -11.19
C ASP A 166 0.88 -11.04 -11.01
N CYS A 167 1.74 -10.96 -9.97
CA CYS A 167 2.62 -9.82 -9.72
C CYS A 167 3.96 -9.94 -10.44
N ASN A 168 4.43 -8.83 -11.02
CA ASN A 168 5.78 -8.71 -11.55
C ASN A 168 6.79 -8.49 -10.41
N LEU A 169 7.72 -9.43 -10.22
CA LEU A 169 8.71 -9.38 -9.13
C LEU A 169 9.63 -8.15 -9.20
N SER A 170 10.04 -7.71 -10.39
CA SER A 170 10.88 -6.52 -10.54
C SER A 170 10.13 -5.24 -10.10
N LEU A 171 8.84 -5.13 -10.42
CA LEU A 171 8.00 -4.02 -9.94
C LEU A 171 7.75 -4.10 -8.44
N ALA A 172 7.55 -5.31 -7.91
CA ALA A 172 7.40 -5.57 -6.48
C ALA A 172 8.63 -5.11 -5.67
N GLU A 173 9.83 -5.40 -6.14
CA GLU A 173 11.08 -4.95 -5.48
C GLU A 173 11.20 -3.41 -5.51
N ARG A 174 10.78 -2.77 -6.62
CA ARG A 174 10.78 -1.30 -6.73
C ARG A 174 9.81 -0.64 -5.76
N LEU A 175 8.60 -1.19 -5.59
CA LEU A 175 7.62 -0.70 -4.59
C LEU A 175 8.19 -0.67 -3.17
N MET A 176 9.19 -1.48 -2.89
CA MET A 176 9.86 -1.56 -1.61
C MET A 176 11.17 -0.77 -1.53
N GLY A 177 11.62 -0.16 -2.63
CA GLY A 177 12.93 0.47 -2.70
C GLY A 177 14.06 -0.53 -2.46
N HIS A 178 13.90 -1.75 -2.97
CA HIS A 178 14.99 -2.72 -3.08
C HIS A 178 15.70 -2.57 -4.42
N SER A 179 16.99 -2.91 -4.45
CA SER A 179 17.67 -3.19 -5.71
C SER A 179 16.99 -4.41 -6.35
N THR A 180 16.69 -4.33 -7.64
CA THR A 180 16.07 -5.45 -8.36
C THR A 180 17.02 -6.65 -8.40
N THR A 181 16.44 -7.85 -8.38
CA THR A 181 17.19 -9.11 -8.46
C THR A 181 17.97 -9.21 -9.77
N ILE A 182 17.46 -8.59 -10.83
CA ILE A 182 18.11 -8.46 -12.13
C ILE A 182 18.83 -7.12 -12.16
N GLN A 183 20.16 -7.13 -12.06
CA GLN A 183 20.95 -5.88 -12.00
C GLN A 183 20.76 -4.97 -13.21
N LEU A 184 20.50 -5.53 -14.41
CA LEU A 184 20.20 -4.79 -15.64
C LEU A 184 18.91 -4.00 -15.57
N ASP A 185 17.89 -4.45 -14.82
CA ASP A 185 16.63 -3.75 -14.65
C ASP A 185 16.80 -2.37 -14.01
N ASN A 186 17.84 -2.17 -13.20
CA ASN A 186 18.11 -0.87 -12.61
C ASN A 186 18.45 0.21 -13.65
N SER A 187 19.05 -0.20 -14.76
CA SER A 187 19.50 0.72 -15.83
C SER A 187 18.51 0.84 -16.97
N TYR A 188 17.84 -0.24 -17.34
CA TYR A 188 17.03 -0.33 -18.56
C TYR A 188 15.52 -0.35 -18.31
N PHE A 189 15.07 -0.77 -17.14
CA PHE A 189 13.65 -0.83 -16.81
C PHE A 189 13.26 0.31 -15.85
N ARG A 190 12.56 1.33 -16.38
CA ARG A 190 12.06 2.47 -15.60
C ARG A 190 10.55 2.56 -15.70
N PRO A 191 9.81 1.82 -14.87
CA PRO A 191 8.37 1.89 -14.86
C PRO A 191 7.91 3.28 -14.39
N ASN A 192 6.82 3.76 -14.96
CA ASN A 192 6.13 4.95 -14.48
C ASN A 192 5.23 4.64 -13.26
N ASP A 193 4.70 5.68 -12.61
CA ASP A 193 3.84 5.53 -11.43
C ASP A 193 2.59 4.70 -11.73
N ASP A 194 2.00 4.81 -12.94
CA ASP A 194 0.79 4.07 -13.30
C ASP A 194 1.05 2.56 -13.42
N GLN A 195 2.20 2.18 -13.96
CA GLN A 195 2.62 0.78 -14.04
C GLN A 195 2.89 0.20 -12.65
N LEU A 196 3.56 0.96 -11.77
CA LEU A 196 3.77 0.57 -10.38
C LEU A 196 2.44 0.48 -9.62
N PHE A 197 1.52 1.41 -9.88
CA PHE A 197 0.20 1.42 -9.26
C PHE A 197 -0.65 0.23 -9.71
N SER A 198 -0.59 -0.14 -10.98
CA SER A 198 -1.28 -1.33 -11.49
C SER A 198 -0.83 -2.61 -10.76
N GLU A 199 0.47 -2.75 -10.46
CA GLU A 199 0.97 -3.87 -9.66
C GLU A 199 0.50 -3.78 -8.19
N TYR A 200 0.46 -2.57 -7.63
CA TYR A 200 -0.03 -2.36 -6.27
C TYR A 200 -1.52 -2.73 -6.15
N LEU A 201 -2.35 -2.39 -7.15
CA LEU A 201 -3.78 -2.74 -7.16
C LEU A 201 -4.03 -4.25 -7.13
N LYS A 202 -3.16 -5.07 -7.70
CA LYS A 202 -3.29 -6.53 -7.64
C LYS A 202 -3.22 -7.06 -6.21
N VAL A 203 -2.39 -6.46 -5.37
CA VAL A 203 -2.16 -6.88 -3.97
C VAL A 203 -3.01 -6.12 -2.96
N LEU A 204 -3.66 -5.03 -3.37
CA LEU A 204 -4.42 -4.16 -2.51
C LEU A 204 -5.48 -4.90 -1.66
N PRO A 205 -6.28 -5.85 -2.19
CA PRO A 205 -7.27 -6.58 -1.39
C PRO A 205 -6.64 -7.38 -0.24
N ASP A 206 -5.45 -7.94 -0.45
CA ASP A 206 -4.73 -8.73 0.56
C ASP A 206 -4.01 -7.84 1.60
N LEU A 207 -3.72 -6.59 1.22
CA LEU A 207 -3.13 -5.58 2.11
C LEU A 207 -4.16 -4.96 3.05
N MET A 208 -5.45 -4.94 2.68
CA MET A 208 -6.51 -4.39 3.50
C MET A 208 -6.68 -5.18 4.80
N ILE A 209 -6.82 -4.46 5.90
CA ILE A 209 -6.89 -5.01 7.25
C ILE A 209 -8.33 -5.17 7.69
N ASP A 210 -9.17 -4.16 7.42
CA ASP A 210 -10.59 -4.15 7.73
C ASP A 210 -11.39 -4.79 6.57
N GLU A 211 -12.22 -5.77 6.91
CA GLU A 211 -13.08 -6.48 5.96
C GLU A 211 -14.05 -5.53 5.23
N LYS A 212 -14.48 -4.45 5.88
CA LYS A 212 -15.33 -3.42 5.28
C LYS A 212 -14.74 -2.84 3.99
N TYR A 213 -13.45 -2.54 3.98
CA TYR A 213 -12.79 -1.97 2.79
C TYR A 213 -12.64 -3.01 1.69
N ARG A 214 -12.32 -4.25 2.06
CA ARG A 214 -12.25 -5.35 1.10
C ARG A 214 -13.61 -5.60 0.43
N LEU A 215 -14.69 -5.61 1.21
CA LEU A 215 -16.04 -5.78 0.68
C LEU A 215 -16.46 -4.59 -0.21
N ARG A 216 -16.07 -3.36 0.14
CA ARG A 216 -16.32 -2.18 -0.72
C ARG A 216 -15.59 -2.29 -2.06
N ASP A 217 -14.33 -2.66 -2.06
CA ASP A 217 -13.55 -2.87 -3.29
C ASP A 217 -14.16 -3.98 -4.17
N GLU A 218 -14.62 -5.08 -3.55
CA GLU A 218 -15.32 -6.15 -4.27
C GLU A 218 -16.66 -5.67 -4.87
N LEU A 219 -17.41 -4.87 -4.13
CA LEU A 219 -18.67 -4.27 -4.61
C LEU A 219 -18.43 -3.32 -5.78
N GLU A 220 -17.43 -2.45 -5.68
CA GLU A 220 -17.06 -1.52 -6.75
C GLU A 220 -16.65 -2.27 -8.02
N LYS A 221 -15.83 -3.31 -7.91
CA LYS A 221 -15.43 -4.17 -9.04
C LYS A 221 -16.62 -4.86 -9.68
N LYS A 222 -17.58 -5.37 -8.89
CA LYS A 222 -18.81 -6.00 -9.40
C LYS A 222 -19.70 -4.98 -10.09
N GLN A 223 -19.85 -3.76 -9.53
CA GLN A 223 -20.63 -2.69 -10.14
C GLN A 223 -20.06 -2.28 -11.50
N ASN A 224 -18.75 -2.01 -11.57
CA ASN A 224 -18.08 -1.70 -12.82
C ASN A 224 -18.27 -2.79 -13.88
N LYS A 225 -18.23 -4.07 -13.46
CA LYS A 225 -18.48 -5.18 -14.36
C LYS A 225 -19.92 -5.24 -14.86
N ILE A 226 -20.89 -4.91 -14.01
CA ILE A 226 -22.30 -4.81 -14.39
C ILE A 226 -22.49 -3.70 -15.41
N ASP A 227 -21.89 -2.52 -15.19
CA ASP A 227 -21.98 -1.37 -16.08
C ASP A 227 -21.36 -1.67 -17.45
N GLU A 228 -20.20 -2.34 -17.48
CA GLU A 228 -19.58 -2.84 -18.73
C GLU A 228 -20.49 -3.82 -19.49
N LEU A 229 -21.11 -4.75 -18.76
CA LEU A 229 -22.01 -5.74 -19.38
C LEU A 229 -23.29 -5.08 -19.92
N GLN A 230 -23.83 -4.08 -19.22
CA GLN A 230 -25.00 -3.32 -19.67
C GLN A 230 -24.68 -2.54 -20.95
N SER A 231 -23.55 -1.83 -20.97
CA SER A 231 -23.08 -1.10 -22.16
C SER A 231 -22.85 -2.05 -23.36
N SER A 232 -22.26 -3.21 -23.11
CA SER A 232 -22.07 -4.24 -24.15
C SER A 232 -23.39 -4.78 -24.68
N LYS A 233 -24.38 -5.00 -23.80
CA LYS A 233 -25.73 -5.45 -24.17
C LYS A 233 -26.45 -4.43 -25.05
N GLU A 234 -26.41 -3.15 -24.68
CA GLU A 234 -26.99 -2.06 -25.46
C GLU A 234 -26.36 -2.00 -26.88
N ARG A 235 -25.06 -2.18 -26.96
CA ARG A 235 -24.33 -2.20 -28.24
C ARG A 235 -24.73 -3.38 -29.13
N ILE A 236 -24.95 -4.56 -28.53
CA ILE A 236 -25.43 -5.75 -29.25
C ILE A 236 -26.84 -5.51 -29.77
N LEU A 237 -27.76 -4.97 -28.97
CA LEU A 237 -29.13 -4.67 -29.40
C LEU A 237 -29.16 -3.66 -30.57
N LEU A 238 -28.28 -2.66 -30.53
CA LEU A 238 -28.15 -1.70 -31.62
C LEU A 238 -27.66 -2.38 -32.91
N MET A 239 -26.67 -3.26 -32.81
CA MET A 239 -26.16 -4.03 -33.96
C MET A 239 -27.20 -4.98 -34.52
N GLU A 240 -27.99 -5.64 -33.67
CA GLU A 240 -29.10 -6.52 -34.11
C GLU A 240 -30.17 -5.74 -34.88
N SER A 241 -30.52 -4.54 -34.40
CA SER A 241 -31.45 -3.65 -35.10
C SER A 241 -30.92 -3.27 -36.49
N GLN A 242 -29.65 -2.84 -36.59
CA GLN A 242 -29.03 -2.52 -37.87
C GLN A 242 -28.95 -3.69 -38.83
N LEU A 243 -28.65 -4.88 -38.32
CA LEU A 243 -28.65 -6.10 -39.12
C LEU A 243 -30.04 -6.44 -39.66
N SER A 244 -31.08 -6.28 -38.86
CA SER A 244 -32.47 -6.43 -39.25
C SER A 244 -32.87 -5.50 -40.39
N GLU A 245 -32.51 -4.21 -40.29
CA GLU A 245 -32.75 -3.20 -41.35
C GLU A 245 -32.04 -3.56 -42.66
N ILE A 246 -30.76 -3.96 -42.56
CA ILE A 246 -29.99 -4.39 -43.77
C ILE A 246 -30.60 -5.64 -44.38
N GLN A 247 -31.06 -6.60 -43.62
CA GLN A 247 -31.70 -7.81 -44.12
C GLN A 247 -33.03 -7.49 -44.86
N GLU A 248 -33.80 -6.56 -44.33
CA GLU A 248 -35.03 -6.07 -44.95
C GLU A 248 -34.75 -5.35 -46.28
N HIS A 249 -33.72 -4.48 -46.30
CA HIS A 249 -33.25 -3.81 -47.53
C HIS A 249 -32.81 -4.81 -48.63
N ILE A 250 -32.06 -5.84 -48.25
CA ILE A 250 -31.61 -6.88 -49.19
C ILE A 250 -32.80 -7.70 -49.74
N LYS A 251 -33.83 -7.98 -48.93
CA LYS A 251 -35.06 -8.62 -49.41
C LYS A 251 -35.78 -7.78 -50.43
N ASN A 252 -35.88 -6.47 -50.22
CA ASN A 252 -36.54 -5.52 -51.12
C ASN A 252 -35.78 -5.28 -52.43
N LEU A 253 -34.46 -5.53 -52.45
CA LEU A 253 -33.67 -5.44 -53.69
C LEU A 253 -33.69 -6.68 -54.58
N LYS A 254 -34.26 -7.80 -54.09
CA LYS A 254 -34.39 -9.10 -54.80
C LYS A 254 -35.75 -9.30 -55.44
N VAL A 255 -36.65 -8.34 -55.38
CA VAL A 255 -37.93 -8.27 -56.07
C VAL A 255 -37.78 -7.32 -57.24
#